data_6b104850eb8a0f53ebae2647466f3031
#
_entry.id   6b104850eb8a0f53ebae2647466f3031
#
_cell.length_a   1.000
_cell.length_b   1.000
_cell.length_c   1.000
_cell.angle_alpha   90.00
_cell.angle_beta   90.00
_cell.angle_gamma   90.00
#
_symmetry.space_group_name_H-M   'P 1'
#
loop_
_entity.id
_entity.type
_entity.pdbx_description
1 polymer ?
#
loop_
_entity_poly.entity_id
_entity_poly.type
_entity_poly.pdbx_seq_one_letter_code
_entity_poly.pdbx_strand_id
1 'polypeptide(L)'
;YIEISGGSLGHGLPIGVGMAYSMKLKKEKRKVFVLMGDGESQEGSVWESAMIAPKLNLDNLIVFIDRNNLQGYGRADELLSYEPIDDKFRTFNWEVIRIDGHNVNEIIKA
;
A
#
# COMPACT_ATOMS: atom_id res chain seq x y z
N TYR A 1 12.79 11.53 4.44
CA TYR A 1 11.84 12.23 5.33
C TYR A 1 10.51 11.48 5.30
N ILE A 2 9.81 11.47 6.43
CA ILE A 2 8.44 10.95 6.54
C ILE A 2 7.53 12.19 6.53
N GLU A 3 6.75 12.34 5.47
CA GLU A 3 5.84 13.46 5.29
C GLU A 3 4.59 13.32 6.16
N ILE A 4 4.11 12.09 6.31
CA ILE A 4 2.89 11.78 7.05
C ILE A 4 3.09 10.48 7.84
N SER A 5 2.71 10.50 9.10
CA SER A 5 2.60 9.33 9.96
C SER A 5 1.31 9.47 10.76
N GLY A 6 0.50 8.43 10.82
CA GLY A 6 -0.79 8.50 11.51
C GLY A 6 -1.37 7.14 11.84
N GLY A 7 -2.18 7.09 12.90
CA GLY A 7 -2.94 5.91 13.32
C GLY A 7 -4.36 5.84 12.76
N SER A 8 -4.74 6.78 11.89
CA SER A 8 -6.06 6.75 11.22
C SER A 8 -5.98 5.78 10.05
N LEU A 9 -6.41 4.53 10.27
CA LEU A 9 -6.33 3.46 9.30
C LEU A 9 -7.06 3.82 8.00
N GLY A 10 -6.52 3.37 6.87
CA GLY A 10 -7.07 3.61 5.55
C GLY A 10 -6.77 4.97 4.94
N HIS A 11 -5.99 5.84 5.60
CA HIS A 11 -5.66 7.17 5.10
C HIS A 11 -4.31 7.24 4.37
N GLY A 12 -3.38 6.33 4.68
CA GLY A 12 -2.04 6.34 4.11
C GLY A 12 -2.04 6.22 2.59
N LEU A 13 -2.73 5.23 2.06
CA LEU A 13 -2.77 4.98 0.62
C LEU A 13 -3.51 6.08 -0.18
N PRO A 14 -4.71 6.57 0.22
CA PRO A 14 -5.36 7.69 -0.46
C PRO A 14 -4.48 8.95 -0.53
N ILE A 15 -3.80 9.28 0.57
CA ILE A 15 -2.88 10.42 0.61
C ILE A 15 -1.71 10.18 -0.35
N GLY A 16 -1.11 8.98 -0.33
CA GLY A 16 -0.04 8.58 -1.24
C GLY A 16 -0.44 8.70 -2.72
N VAL A 17 -1.66 8.28 -3.06
CA VAL A 17 -2.24 8.44 -4.40
C VAL A 17 -2.31 9.92 -4.79
N GLY A 18 -2.81 10.78 -3.91
CA GLY A 18 -2.88 12.23 -4.16
C GLY A 18 -1.50 12.85 -4.38
N MET A 19 -0.53 12.48 -3.55
CA MET A 19 0.87 12.95 -3.69
C MET A 19 1.50 12.47 -5.00
N ALA A 20 1.39 11.19 -5.33
CA ALA A 20 1.93 10.61 -6.55
C ALA A 20 1.31 11.25 -7.80
N TYR A 21 -0.01 11.47 -7.78
CA TYR A 21 -0.72 12.13 -8.87
C TYR A 21 -0.25 13.58 -9.04
N SER A 22 -0.13 14.35 -7.96
CA SER A 22 0.38 15.72 -8.00
C SER A 22 1.79 15.79 -8.61
N MET A 23 2.70 14.89 -8.18
CA MET A 23 4.06 14.82 -8.74
C MET A 23 4.04 14.48 -10.23
N LYS A 24 3.18 13.56 -10.64
CA LYS A 24 3.04 13.18 -12.06
C LYS A 24 2.54 14.34 -12.91
N LEU A 25 1.55 15.09 -12.45
CA LEU A 25 1.07 16.30 -13.14
C LEU A 25 2.17 17.36 -13.30
N LYS A 26 3.03 17.50 -12.29
CA LYS A 26 4.18 18.41 -12.33
C LYS A 26 5.39 17.86 -13.09
N LYS A 27 5.28 16.64 -13.65
CA LYS A 27 6.37 15.93 -14.34
C LYS A 27 7.62 15.73 -13.47
N GLU A 28 7.43 15.59 -12.16
CA GLU A 28 8.50 15.29 -11.21
C GLU A 28 8.88 13.80 -11.26
N LYS A 29 10.17 13.50 -11.12
CA LYS A 29 10.70 12.13 -11.15
C LYS A 29 10.73 11.45 -9.76
N ARG A 30 10.12 12.07 -8.76
CA ARG A 30 10.09 11.54 -7.39
C ARG A 30 9.12 10.38 -7.29
N LYS A 31 9.44 9.46 -6.38
CA LYS A 31 8.56 8.35 -6.01
C LYS A 31 7.89 8.63 -4.65
N VAL A 32 6.71 8.10 -4.47
CA VAL A 32 5.98 8.08 -3.20
C VAL A 32 5.99 6.67 -2.66
N PHE A 33 6.38 6.52 -1.42
CA PHE A 33 6.37 5.25 -0.70
C PHE A 33 5.29 5.30 0.38
N VAL A 34 4.44 4.29 0.41
CA VAL A 34 3.42 4.11 1.45
C VAL A 34 3.71 2.81 2.17
N LEU A 35 3.79 2.85 3.49
CA LEU A 35 3.86 1.67 4.33
C LEU A 35 2.57 1.55 5.12
N MET A 36 1.90 0.43 5.02
CA MET A 36 0.68 0.13 5.78
C MET A 36 0.71 -1.29 6.33
N GLY A 37 -0.07 -1.54 7.38
CA GLY A 37 -0.26 -2.87 7.94
C GLY A 37 -1.37 -3.64 7.22
N ASP A 38 -1.43 -4.95 7.48
CA ASP A 38 -2.50 -5.81 6.97
C ASP A 38 -3.88 -5.43 7.54
N GLY A 39 -3.95 -5.05 8.82
CA GLY A 39 -5.18 -4.53 9.42
C GLY A 39 -5.67 -3.24 8.74
N GLU A 40 -4.77 -2.34 8.33
CA GLU A 40 -5.12 -1.15 7.56
C GLU A 40 -5.69 -1.53 6.18
N SER A 41 -5.24 -2.61 5.59
CA SER A 41 -5.74 -3.09 4.29
C SER A 41 -7.20 -3.57 4.33
N GLN A 42 -7.80 -3.69 5.50
CA GLN A 42 -9.22 -4.01 5.66
C GLN A 42 -10.12 -2.77 5.49
N GLU A 43 -9.57 -1.57 5.50
CA GLU A 43 -10.31 -0.33 5.30
C GLU A 43 -10.74 -0.14 3.83
N GLY A 44 -12.00 0.30 3.63
CA GLY A 44 -12.57 0.47 2.29
C GLY A 44 -11.82 1.48 1.42
N SER A 45 -11.32 2.56 2.01
CA SER A 45 -10.55 3.60 1.32
C SER A 45 -9.23 3.09 0.72
N VAL A 46 -8.65 2.02 1.27
CA VAL A 46 -7.49 1.34 0.68
C VAL A 46 -7.85 0.75 -0.68
N TRP A 47 -8.98 0.05 -0.76
CA TRP A 47 -9.43 -0.58 -2.00
C TRP A 47 -9.89 0.42 -3.05
N GLU A 48 -10.55 1.49 -2.65
CA GLU A 48 -10.90 2.60 -3.56
C GLU A 48 -9.63 3.22 -4.15
N SER A 49 -8.61 3.43 -3.33
CA SER A 49 -7.30 3.94 -3.75
C SER A 49 -6.57 2.96 -4.65
N ALA A 50 -6.63 1.66 -4.33
CA ALA A 50 -6.02 0.60 -5.13
C ALA A 50 -6.64 0.50 -6.53
N MET A 51 -7.93 0.79 -6.69
CA MET A 51 -8.59 0.84 -8.00
C MET A 51 -8.20 2.09 -8.81
N ILE A 52 -8.09 3.25 -8.17
CA ILE A 52 -7.84 4.50 -8.90
C ILE A 52 -6.38 4.69 -9.31
N ALA A 53 -5.42 4.20 -8.52
CA ALA A 53 -4.00 4.41 -8.79
C ALA A 53 -3.55 3.89 -10.16
N PRO A 54 -3.88 2.66 -10.58
CA PRO A 54 -3.57 2.17 -11.94
C PRO A 54 -4.31 2.94 -13.03
N LYS A 55 -5.54 3.38 -12.78
CA LYS A 55 -6.30 4.20 -13.72
C LYS A 55 -5.60 5.54 -14.03
N LEU A 56 -4.92 6.09 -13.04
CA LEU A 56 -4.12 7.31 -13.18
C LEU A 56 -2.68 7.02 -13.63
N ASN A 57 -2.34 5.75 -13.88
CA ASN A 57 -0.99 5.29 -14.24
C ASN A 57 0.08 5.79 -13.26
N LEU A 58 -0.13 5.61 -11.97
CA LEU A 58 0.80 6.08 -10.92
C LEU A 58 1.97 5.11 -10.74
N ASP A 59 2.83 5.04 -11.75
CA ASP A 59 4.07 4.25 -11.78
C ASP A 59 5.16 4.78 -10.81
N ASN A 60 4.90 5.91 -10.20
CA ASN A 60 5.71 6.54 -9.16
C ASN A 60 5.18 6.27 -7.73
N LEU A 61 4.17 5.43 -7.55
CA LEU A 61 3.63 5.03 -6.25
C LEU A 61 4.06 3.60 -5.92
N ILE A 62 4.73 3.43 -4.79
CA ILE A 62 5.20 2.15 -4.28
C ILE A 62 4.55 1.92 -2.91
N VAL A 63 3.92 0.76 -2.73
CA VAL A 63 3.20 0.42 -1.50
C VAL A 63 3.83 -0.81 -0.87
N PHE A 64 4.18 -0.72 0.38
CA PHE A 64 4.58 -1.84 1.23
C PHE A 64 3.43 -2.20 2.16
N ILE A 65 3.12 -3.49 2.23
CA ILE A 65 2.14 -4.01 3.18
C ILE A 65 2.88 -4.95 4.14
N ASP A 66 2.96 -4.54 5.41
CA ASP A 66 3.49 -5.41 6.46
C ASP A 66 2.43 -6.45 6.82
N ARG A 67 2.64 -7.66 6.29
CA ARG A 67 1.74 -8.79 6.48
C ARG A 67 2.20 -9.64 7.67
N ASN A 68 2.08 -9.11 8.86
CA ASN A 68 2.45 -9.78 10.10
C ASN A 68 1.29 -10.50 10.80
N ASN A 69 0.07 -10.38 10.26
CA ASN A 69 -1.17 -10.95 10.79
C ASN A 69 -1.53 -10.43 12.20
N LEU A 70 -1.06 -9.25 12.56
CA LEU A 70 -1.33 -8.62 13.86
C LEU A 70 -1.94 -7.24 13.67
N GLN A 71 -2.98 -6.95 14.42
CA GLN A 71 -3.59 -5.63 14.49
C GLN A 71 -4.04 -5.31 15.92
N GLY A 72 -4.53 -4.09 16.15
CA GLY A 72 -4.83 -3.58 17.49
C GLY A 72 -5.82 -4.43 18.31
N TYR A 73 -6.65 -5.21 17.66
CA TYR A 73 -7.71 -6.02 18.31
C TYR A 73 -7.45 -7.53 18.27
N GLY A 74 -6.33 -7.99 17.70
CA GLY A 74 -5.99 -9.41 17.62
C GLY A 74 -5.37 -9.80 16.28
N ARG A 75 -5.56 -11.05 15.90
CA ARG A 75 -5.06 -11.56 14.61
C ARG A 75 -5.93 -11.06 13.46
N ALA A 76 -5.30 -10.57 12.41
CA ALA A 76 -6.00 -9.98 11.27
C ALA A 76 -6.91 -11.00 10.55
N ASP A 77 -6.47 -12.25 10.41
CA ASP A 77 -7.22 -13.33 9.76
C ASP A 77 -8.45 -13.82 10.57
N GLU A 78 -8.41 -13.66 11.88
CA GLU A 78 -9.54 -14.02 12.76
C GLU A 78 -10.64 -12.94 12.77
N LEU A 79 -10.24 -11.68 12.58
CA LEU A 79 -11.16 -10.54 12.64
C LEU A 79 -11.87 -10.29 11.32
N LEU A 80 -11.13 -10.26 10.22
CA LEU A 80 -11.68 -10.08 8.89
C LEU A 80 -10.73 -10.67 7.85
N SER A 81 -11.23 -11.56 7.02
CA SER A 81 -10.44 -12.18 5.95
C SER A 81 -10.01 -11.13 4.91
N TYR A 82 -8.73 -10.87 4.82
CA TYR A 82 -8.12 -9.98 3.83
C TYR A 82 -7.37 -10.74 2.73
N GLU A 83 -7.12 -12.02 2.95
CA GLU A 83 -6.45 -12.88 1.97
C GLU A 83 -7.40 -13.34 0.82
N PRO A 84 -6.88 -13.65 -0.36
CA PRO A 84 -5.51 -13.45 -0.81
C PRO A 84 -5.26 -11.99 -1.22
N ILE A 85 -4.48 -11.26 -0.42
CA ILE A 85 -4.23 -9.82 -0.66
C ILE A 85 -3.47 -9.57 -1.96
N ASP A 86 -2.50 -10.41 -2.28
CA ASP A 86 -1.71 -10.32 -3.52
C ASP A 86 -2.60 -10.32 -4.76
N ASP A 87 -3.53 -11.28 -4.84
CA ASP A 87 -4.38 -11.45 -6.01
C ASP A 87 -5.40 -10.32 -6.14
N LYS A 88 -5.87 -9.79 -5.01
CA LYS A 88 -6.74 -8.60 -5.00
C LYS A 88 -6.05 -7.41 -5.65
N PHE A 89 -4.81 -7.11 -5.27
CA PHE A 89 -4.03 -6.03 -5.89
C PHE A 89 -3.71 -6.33 -7.35
N ARG A 90 -3.32 -7.57 -7.71
CA ARG A 90 -3.08 -7.96 -9.11
C ARG A 90 -4.33 -7.77 -9.98
N THR A 91 -5.51 -8.08 -9.45
CA THR A 91 -6.78 -7.89 -10.16
C THR A 91 -7.05 -6.42 -10.50
N PHE A 92 -6.51 -5.49 -9.70
CA PHE A 92 -6.55 -4.06 -10.00
C PHE A 92 -5.38 -3.58 -10.88
N ASN A 93 -4.60 -4.49 -11.49
CA ASN A 93 -3.43 -4.20 -12.33
C ASN A 93 -2.24 -3.60 -11.58
N TRP A 94 -2.05 -3.95 -10.32
CA TRP A 94 -0.80 -3.68 -9.63
C TRP A 94 0.24 -4.76 -9.95
N GLU A 95 1.50 -4.37 -10.09
CA GLU A 95 2.61 -5.29 -9.97
C GLU A 95 2.80 -5.64 -8.49
N VAL A 96 2.82 -6.93 -8.17
CA VAL A 96 2.90 -7.39 -6.78
C VAL A 96 4.06 -8.35 -6.61
N ILE A 97 4.97 -8.00 -5.72
CA ILE A 97 6.15 -8.79 -5.35
C ILE A 97 5.98 -9.20 -3.88
N ARG A 98 6.09 -10.50 -3.60
CA ARG A 98 6.14 -11.02 -2.23
C ARG A 98 7.58 -11.24 -1.84
N ILE A 99 7.98 -10.70 -0.71
CA ILE A 99 9.34 -10.77 -0.18
C ILE A 99 9.32 -11.20 1.29
N ASP A 100 10.46 -11.67 1.79
CA ASP A 100 10.69 -11.79 3.22
C ASP A 100 11.05 -10.42 3.79
N GLY A 101 10.14 -9.83 4.58
CA GLY A 101 10.31 -8.52 5.23
C GLY A 101 11.47 -8.46 6.24
N HIS A 102 12.04 -9.61 6.64
CA HIS A 102 13.25 -9.69 7.46
C HIS A 102 14.54 -9.81 6.63
N ASN A 103 14.42 -9.91 5.31
CA ASN A 103 15.56 -9.97 4.40
C ASN A 103 15.78 -8.62 3.69
N VAL A 104 16.71 -7.82 4.21
CA VAL A 104 17.03 -6.49 3.68
C VAL A 104 17.42 -6.53 2.18
N ASN A 105 18.10 -7.60 1.73
CA ASN A 105 18.47 -7.71 0.32
C ASN A 105 17.25 -7.92 -0.60
N GLU A 106 16.21 -8.60 -0.13
CA GLU A 106 14.96 -8.73 -0.87
C GLU A 106 14.20 -7.41 -0.92
N ILE A 107 14.15 -6.69 0.19
CA ILE A 107 13.51 -5.36 0.26
C ILE A 107 14.16 -4.38 -0.73
N ILE A 108 15.51 -4.38 -0.81
CA ILE A 108 16.24 -3.48 -1.72
C ILE A 108 16.03 -3.84 -3.19
N LYS A 109 15.83 -5.12 -3.50
CA LYS A 109 15.66 -5.60 -4.89
C LYS A 109 14.23 -5.42 -5.41
N ALA A 110 13.25 -5.39 -4.53
CA ALA A 110 11.86 -5.17 -4.87
C ALA A 110 11.62 -3.71 -5.27
#